data_067d0003b49bdfe01da75926d757652f
#
_entry.id   067d0003b49bdfe01da75926d757652f
#
_cell.length_a   1.000
_cell.length_b   1.000
_cell.length_c   1.000
_cell.angle_alpha   90.00
_cell.angle_beta   90.00
_cell.angle_gamma   90.00
#
_symmetry.space_group_name_H-M   'P 1'
#
loop_
_entity.id
_entity.type
_entity.pdbx_description
1 polymer ?
#
loop_
_entity_poly.entity_id
_entity_poly.type
_entity_poly.pdbx_seq_one_letter_code
_entity_poly.pdbx_strand_id
1 'polypeptide(L)'
;MQYQVLTMDIDGTLRPFGASAIPQDTFAAIRAVQRAGTRVVIATGRGRVSVPNALLGGLRPDAWLCAAGGEVLDGAGRLVAAHRLNEQEMYALVDFFEDYDYPLRFQFSDGNYAYVGYAESLARQKAHPSGIVLIDGEDQTRHLQDMPYSAFGRLPQQAADRFQQKYGYLGLRFLFHNATDCDIMPAGVDKGSALAELLAHWQIPTAACVAVGDSDNDAGMLRTAGLGVC
;
A
#
# COMPACT_ATOMS: atom_id res chain seq x y z
N MET A 1 -19.62 11.03 -21.08
CA MET A 1 -18.18 11.18 -20.77
C MET A 1 -17.60 9.77 -20.79
N GLN A 2 -16.52 9.51 -21.52
CA GLN A 2 -15.93 8.16 -21.56
C GLN A 2 -14.84 8.11 -20.50
N TYR A 3 -14.87 7.13 -19.59
CA TYR A 3 -13.81 6.92 -18.62
C TYR A 3 -12.56 6.39 -19.30
N GLN A 4 -11.40 6.95 -18.95
CA GLN A 4 -10.10 6.64 -19.54
C GLN A 4 -9.24 5.77 -18.64
N VAL A 5 -9.53 5.77 -17.32
CA VAL A 5 -8.77 5.03 -16.31
C VAL A 5 -9.72 4.27 -15.39
N LEU A 6 -9.38 3.02 -15.10
CA LEU A 6 -10.00 2.18 -14.08
C LEU A 6 -8.93 1.83 -13.05
N THR A 7 -9.09 2.32 -11.82
CA THR A 7 -8.20 2.03 -10.70
C THR A 7 -8.91 1.09 -9.72
N MET A 8 -8.22 0.05 -9.26
CA MET A 8 -8.84 -0.97 -8.41
C MET A 8 -7.88 -1.43 -7.30
N ASP A 9 -8.44 -1.62 -6.10
CA ASP A 9 -7.75 -2.34 -5.04
C ASP A 9 -7.70 -3.85 -5.33
N ILE A 10 -6.85 -4.59 -4.60
CA ILE A 10 -6.70 -6.04 -4.76
C ILE A 10 -7.56 -6.81 -3.74
N ASP A 11 -7.27 -6.63 -2.47
CA ASP A 11 -7.72 -7.53 -1.40
C ASP A 11 -9.11 -7.12 -0.88
N GLY A 12 -10.13 -7.88 -1.20
CA GLY A 12 -11.54 -7.56 -0.94
C GLY A 12 -12.25 -6.99 -2.17
N THR A 13 -11.52 -6.41 -3.11
CA THR A 13 -12.05 -5.80 -4.34
C THR A 13 -11.87 -6.72 -5.55
N LEU A 14 -10.66 -6.82 -6.09
CA LEU A 14 -10.38 -7.70 -7.24
C LEU A 14 -10.34 -9.17 -6.85
N ARG A 15 -9.82 -9.44 -5.67
CA ARG A 15 -9.63 -10.78 -5.14
C ARG A 15 -10.44 -10.92 -3.84
N PRO A 16 -11.46 -11.77 -3.80
CA PRO A 16 -12.17 -12.10 -2.57
C PRO A 16 -11.21 -12.58 -1.49
N PHE A 17 -11.46 -12.23 -0.22
CA PHE A 17 -10.66 -12.72 0.90
C PHE A 17 -10.61 -14.25 0.92
N GLY A 18 -9.40 -14.81 1.10
CA GLY A 18 -9.17 -16.25 1.08
C GLY A 18 -8.97 -16.87 -0.30
N ALA A 19 -9.26 -16.17 -1.40
CA ALA A 19 -8.95 -16.66 -2.74
C ALA A 19 -7.45 -16.54 -3.05
N SER A 20 -6.92 -17.48 -3.84
CA SER A 20 -5.50 -17.47 -4.26
C SER A 20 -5.21 -16.51 -5.43
N ALA A 21 -6.25 -16.18 -6.22
CA ALA A 21 -6.15 -15.31 -7.39
C ALA A 21 -7.48 -14.60 -7.64
N ILE A 22 -7.47 -13.62 -8.55
CA ILE A 22 -8.71 -12.97 -9.02
C ILE A 22 -9.58 -13.96 -9.79
N PRO A 23 -10.93 -13.87 -9.68
CA PRO A 23 -11.85 -14.71 -10.44
C PRO A 23 -11.69 -14.53 -11.96
N GLN A 24 -11.98 -15.59 -12.72
CA GLN A 24 -11.77 -15.59 -14.16
C GLN A 24 -12.70 -14.63 -14.92
N ASP A 25 -13.93 -14.46 -14.45
CA ASP A 25 -14.89 -13.49 -14.98
C ASP A 25 -14.44 -12.05 -14.74
N THR A 26 -13.96 -11.75 -13.54
CA THR A 26 -13.34 -10.46 -13.20
C THR A 26 -12.13 -10.17 -14.10
N PHE A 27 -11.23 -11.15 -14.27
CA PHE A 27 -10.11 -11.04 -15.20
C PHE A 27 -10.57 -10.75 -16.63
N ALA A 28 -11.57 -11.49 -17.12
CA ALA A 28 -12.10 -11.31 -18.47
C ALA A 28 -12.74 -9.92 -18.68
N ALA A 29 -13.47 -9.42 -17.69
CA ALA A 29 -14.06 -8.07 -17.70
C ALA A 29 -12.99 -6.98 -17.77
N ILE A 30 -11.94 -7.05 -16.92
CA ILE A 30 -10.84 -6.08 -16.94
C ILE A 30 -10.11 -6.11 -18.28
N ARG A 31 -9.85 -7.28 -18.82
CA ARG A 31 -9.24 -7.43 -20.15
C ARG A 31 -10.11 -6.84 -21.27
N ALA A 32 -11.42 -6.91 -21.14
CA ALA A 32 -12.33 -6.26 -22.11
C ALA A 32 -12.24 -4.74 -22.03
N VAL A 33 -12.17 -4.19 -20.80
CA VAL A 33 -12.00 -2.76 -20.56
C VAL A 33 -10.66 -2.26 -21.13
N GLN A 34 -9.55 -3.00 -20.91
CA GLN A 34 -8.25 -2.66 -21.52
C GLN A 34 -8.29 -2.68 -23.05
N ARG A 35 -8.93 -3.70 -23.66
CA ARG A 35 -9.06 -3.76 -25.12
C ARG A 35 -9.90 -2.62 -25.69
N ALA A 36 -10.80 -2.04 -24.91
CA ALA A 36 -11.56 -0.85 -25.28
C ALA A 36 -10.75 0.47 -25.14
N GLY A 37 -9.48 0.38 -24.72
CA GLY A 37 -8.57 1.52 -24.62
C GLY A 37 -8.53 2.21 -23.25
N THR A 38 -9.22 1.68 -22.23
CA THR A 38 -9.16 2.19 -20.86
C THR A 38 -7.90 1.67 -20.17
N ARG A 39 -7.13 2.55 -19.57
CA ARG A 39 -5.96 2.19 -18.75
C ARG A 39 -6.39 1.56 -17.44
N VAL A 40 -5.68 0.53 -17.00
CA VAL A 40 -5.95 -0.18 -15.75
C VAL A 40 -4.83 0.08 -14.75
N VAL A 41 -5.18 0.55 -13.57
CA VAL A 41 -4.27 0.83 -12.46
C VAL A 41 -4.62 -0.09 -11.28
N ILE A 42 -3.62 -0.68 -10.68
CA ILE A 42 -3.77 -1.44 -9.43
C ILE A 42 -3.29 -0.57 -8.27
N ALA A 43 -4.14 -0.39 -7.26
CA ALA A 43 -3.84 0.38 -6.05
C ALA A 43 -3.90 -0.54 -4.83
N THR A 44 -2.78 -0.74 -4.13
CA THR A 44 -2.69 -1.71 -3.03
C THR A 44 -1.83 -1.22 -1.88
N GLY A 45 -2.15 -1.66 -0.65
CA GLY A 45 -1.26 -1.50 0.52
C GLY A 45 0.02 -2.34 0.43
N ARG A 46 0.05 -3.33 -0.47
CA ARG A 46 1.23 -4.17 -0.67
C ARG A 46 2.33 -3.42 -1.41
N GLY A 47 3.61 -3.74 -1.10
CA GLY A 47 4.72 -3.40 -1.99
C GLY A 47 4.65 -4.22 -3.28
N ARG A 48 5.18 -3.70 -4.38
CA ARG A 48 5.13 -4.37 -5.69
C ARG A 48 5.68 -5.79 -5.65
N VAL A 49 6.77 -6.04 -4.92
CA VAL A 49 7.41 -7.34 -4.75
C VAL A 49 6.48 -8.38 -4.10
N SER A 50 5.52 -7.94 -3.29
CA SER A 50 4.52 -8.79 -2.61
C SER A 50 3.25 -9.03 -3.43
N VAL A 51 3.23 -8.63 -4.72
CA VAL A 51 2.12 -8.89 -5.65
C VAL A 51 2.62 -9.81 -6.77
N PRO A 52 2.59 -11.15 -6.57
CA PRO A 52 3.01 -12.09 -7.61
C PRO A 52 2.07 -12.06 -8.81
N ASN A 53 2.59 -12.27 -10.01
CA ASN A 53 1.79 -12.27 -11.24
C ASN A 53 0.64 -13.30 -11.21
N ALA A 54 0.84 -14.42 -10.52
CA ALA A 54 -0.18 -15.46 -10.36
C ALA A 54 -1.42 -14.96 -9.61
N LEU A 55 -1.26 -14.04 -8.64
CA LEU A 55 -2.36 -13.45 -7.88
C LEU A 55 -3.32 -12.68 -8.81
N LEU A 56 -2.79 -11.99 -9.80
CA LEU A 56 -3.58 -11.23 -10.79
C LEU A 56 -3.96 -12.05 -12.02
N GLY A 57 -3.75 -13.39 -12.03
CA GLY A 57 -4.08 -14.24 -13.17
C GLY A 57 -3.34 -13.87 -14.47
N GLY A 58 -2.21 -13.16 -14.37
CA GLY A 58 -1.46 -12.66 -15.52
C GLY A 58 -1.97 -11.33 -16.08
N LEU A 59 -2.85 -10.62 -15.39
CA LEU A 59 -3.23 -9.24 -15.73
C LEU A 59 -1.98 -8.36 -15.74
N ARG A 60 -1.86 -7.51 -16.75
CA ARG A 60 -0.78 -6.51 -16.87
C ARG A 60 -1.41 -5.13 -16.77
N PRO A 61 -1.37 -4.49 -15.60
CA PRO A 61 -1.85 -3.13 -15.45
C PRO A 61 -0.93 -2.13 -16.14
N ASP A 62 -1.48 -0.96 -16.45
CA ASP A 62 -0.74 0.15 -17.07
C ASP A 62 0.08 0.94 -16.04
N ALA A 63 -0.29 0.85 -14.74
CA ALA A 63 0.46 1.40 -13.62
C ALA A 63 0.07 0.71 -12.30
N TRP A 64 0.88 1.01 -11.26
CA TRP A 64 0.73 0.50 -9.91
C TRP A 64 0.83 1.64 -8.90
N LEU A 65 -0.06 1.65 -7.93
CA LEU A 65 0.01 2.44 -6.72
C LEU A 65 0.23 1.46 -5.58
N CYS A 66 1.49 1.28 -5.19
CA CYS A 66 1.91 0.33 -4.17
C CYS A 66 2.18 1.03 -2.82
N ALA A 67 2.37 0.25 -1.76
CA ALA A 67 2.64 0.77 -0.42
C ALA A 67 1.61 1.85 0.01
N ALA A 68 0.32 1.60 -0.24
CA ALA A 68 -0.78 2.52 0.04
C ALA A 68 -0.58 3.94 -0.57
N GLY A 69 0.17 4.05 -1.66
CA GLY A 69 0.48 5.31 -2.36
C GLY A 69 1.92 5.79 -2.18
N GLY A 70 2.72 5.12 -1.35
CA GLY A 70 4.14 5.44 -1.17
C GLY A 70 5.01 5.18 -2.40
N GLU A 71 4.60 4.27 -3.28
CA GLU A 71 5.33 3.89 -4.49
C GLU A 71 4.40 3.90 -5.71
N VAL A 72 4.72 4.71 -6.71
CA VAL A 72 3.99 4.77 -7.99
C VAL A 72 4.89 4.24 -9.10
N LEU A 73 4.44 3.19 -9.78
CA LEU A 73 5.20 2.56 -10.88
C LEU A 73 4.39 2.57 -12.18
N ASP A 74 5.09 2.63 -13.31
CA ASP A 74 4.47 2.37 -14.61
C ASP A 74 4.21 0.86 -14.84
N GLY A 75 3.56 0.50 -15.94
CA GLY A 75 3.25 -0.88 -16.29
C GLY A 75 4.47 -1.77 -16.50
N ALA A 76 5.65 -1.19 -16.75
CA ALA A 76 6.93 -1.89 -16.85
C ALA A 76 7.63 -2.05 -15.49
N GLY A 77 7.06 -1.47 -14.41
CA GLY A 77 7.64 -1.49 -13.07
C GLY A 77 8.71 -0.42 -12.83
N ARG A 78 8.81 0.59 -13.69
CA ARG A 78 9.74 1.72 -13.50
C ARG A 78 9.09 2.74 -12.57
N LEU A 79 9.91 3.30 -11.67
CA LEU A 79 9.46 4.30 -10.70
C LEU A 79 9.01 5.59 -11.41
N VAL A 80 7.77 6.00 -11.14
CA VAL A 80 7.19 7.29 -11.57
C VAL A 80 7.28 8.30 -10.44
N ALA A 81 6.91 7.90 -9.21
CA ALA A 81 7.01 8.72 -8.01
C ALA A 81 7.25 7.86 -6.76
N ALA A 82 7.87 8.45 -5.75
CA ALA A 82 8.14 7.82 -4.47
C ALA A 82 7.91 8.81 -3.32
N HIS A 83 7.10 8.41 -2.36
CA HIS A 83 6.84 9.14 -1.13
C HIS A 83 7.35 8.30 0.04
N ARG A 84 8.49 8.71 0.58
CA ARG A 84 9.20 7.94 1.60
C ARG A 84 9.09 8.60 2.96
N LEU A 85 9.17 7.80 4.00
CA LEU A 85 9.44 8.31 5.34
C LEU A 85 10.80 9.03 5.35
N ASN A 86 10.90 10.11 6.08
CA ASN A 86 12.19 10.73 6.36
C ASN A 86 12.88 10.08 7.57
N GLU A 87 14.14 10.43 7.81
CA GLU A 87 14.93 9.86 8.90
C GLU A 87 14.28 10.10 10.29
N GLN A 88 13.76 11.30 10.54
CA GLN A 88 13.12 11.63 11.83
C GLN A 88 11.87 10.80 12.07
N GLU A 89 11.04 10.62 11.04
CA GLU A 89 9.83 9.79 11.08
C GLU A 89 10.18 8.34 11.35
N MET A 90 11.19 7.81 10.62
CA MET A 90 11.61 6.42 10.76
C MET A 90 12.20 6.14 12.15
N TYR A 91 13.16 6.96 12.62
CA TYR A 91 13.78 6.75 13.93
C TYR A 91 12.79 6.94 15.08
N ALA A 92 11.87 7.91 14.99
CA ALA A 92 10.82 8.05 15.99
C ALA A 92 9.93 6.81 16.11
N LEU A 93 9.66 6.13 14.98
CA LEU A 93 8.95 4.85 14.98
C LEU A 93 9.79 3.74 15.61
N VAL A 94 11.06 3.61 15.22
CA VAL A 94 11.95 2.58 15.79
C VAL A 94 12.05 2.74 17.30
N ASP A 95 12.42 3.92 17.79
CA ASP A 95 12.57 4.20 19.21
C ASP A 95 11.29 3.86 20.00
N PHE A 96 10.13 4.30 19.49
CA PHE A 96 8.86 4.08 20.17
C PHE A 96 8.47 2.59 20.20
N PHE A 97 8.67 1.87 19.10
CA PHE A 97 8.29 0.47 19.02
C PHE A 97 9.23 -0.44 19.81
N GLU A 98 10.52 -0.11 19.88
CA GLU A 98 11.49 -0.77 20.76
C GLU A 98 11.21 -0.51 22.24
N ASP A 99 10.93 0.74 22.63
CA ASP A 99 10.63 1.12 24.01
C ASP A 99 9.44 0.33 24.61
N TYR A 100 8.49 -0.08 23.77
CA TYR A 100 7.27 -0.79 24.18
C TYR A 100 7.18 -2.24 23.69
N ASP A 101 8.23 -2.75 23.04
CA ASP A 101 8.31 -4.12 22.49
C ASP A 101 7.13 -4.45 21.53
N TYR A 102 6.80 -3.49 20.66
CA TYR A 102 5.79 -3.68 19.62
C TYR A 102 6.43 -4.09 18.29
N PRO A 103 5.89 -5.09 17.56
CA PRO A 103 6.40 -5.43 16.24
C PRO A 103 6.27 -4.28 15.24
N LEU A 104 7.39 -3.97 14.56
CA LEU A 104 7.48 -2.94 13.53
C LEU A 104 8.19 -3.49 12.29
N ARG A 105 7.61 -3.28 11.13
CA ARG A 105 8.30 -3.52 9.85
C ARG A 105 8.17 -2.31 8.93
N PHE A 106 9.21 -2.07 8.17
CA PHE A 106 9.24 -1.04 7.13
C PHE A 106 9.11 -1.66 5.74
N GLN A 107 8.38 -0.99 4.87
CA GLN A 107 8.17 -1.41 3.50
C GLN A 107 9.12 -0.70 2.56
N PHE A 108 10.01 -1.47 1.96
CA PHE A 108 10.95 -1.04 0.92
C PHE A 108 10.56 -1.62 -0.45
N SER A 109 11.28 -1.25 -1.50
CA SER A 109 11.03 -1.73 -2.86
C SER A 109 11.20 -3.25 -3.02
N ASP A 110 12.07 -3.86 -2.21
CA ASP A 110 12.47 -5.26 -2.27
C ASP A 110 11.83 -6.15 -1.19
N GLY A 111 11.12 -5.57 -0.20
CA GLY A 111 10.44 -6.35 0.83
C GLY A 111 9.99 -5.54 2.03
N ASN A 112 9.45 -6.27 3.00
CA ASN A 112 9.09 -5.75 4.32
C ASN A 112 10.14 -6.20 5.31
N TYR A 113 10.93 -5.28 5.82
CA TYR A 113 11.98 -5.54 6.79
C TYR A 113 11.46 -5.32 8.20
N ALA A 114 11.40 -6.39 8.99
CA ALA A 114 11.01 -6.30 10.40
C ALA A 114 12.19 -5.76 11.21
N TYR A 115 12.08 -4.53 11.69
CA TYR A 115 13.09 -3.86 12.50
C TYR A 115 12.93 -4.17 13.99
N VAL A 116 11.70 -4.48 14.42
CA VAL A 116 11.38 -4.90 15.78
C VAL A 116 10.44 -6.11 15.71
N GLY A 117 10.76 -7.17 16.47
CA GLY A 117 9.89 -8.34 16.63
C GLY A 117 9.79 -9.22 15.37
N TYR A 118 10.92 -9.48 14.68
CA TYR A 118 10.95 -10.35 13.49
C TYR A 118 10.43 -11.74 13.77
N ALA A 119 10.85 -12.37 14.88
CA ALA A 119 10.42 -13.73 15.23
C ALA A 119 8.90 -13.84 15.39
N GLU A 120 8.26 -12.86 16.04
CA GLU A 120 6.80 -12.79 16.19
C GLU A 120 6.11 -12.59 14.83
N SER A 121 6.62 -11.64 14.03
CA SER A 121 6.11 -11.35 12.69
C SER A 121 6.18 -12.58 11.77
N LEU A 122 7.28 -13.35 11.84
CA LEU A 122 7.49 -14.57 11.08
C LEU A 122 6.55 -15.70 11.57
N ALA A 123 6.39 -15.88 12.87
CA ALA A 123 5.48 -16.88 13.43
C ALA A 123 4.04 -16.63 12.98
N ARG A 124 3.61 -15.37 13.02
CA ARG A 124 2.28 -14.99 12.55
C ARG A 124 2.10 -15.20 11.05
N GLN A 125 3.09 -14.83 10.24
CA GLN A 125 3.02 -15.05 8.79
C GLN A 125 2.91 -16.53 8.44
N LYS A 126 3.55 -17.42 9.22
CA LYS A 126 3.42 -18.87 9.06
C LYS A 126 2.02 -19.36 9.43
N ALA A 127 1.43 -18.80 10.49
CA ALA A 127 0.06 -19.14 10.92
C ALA A 127 -1.02 -18.58 9.97
N HIS A 128 -0.79 -17.38 9.42
CA HIS A 128 -1.70 -16.67 8.54
C HIS A 128 -0.95 -16.12 7.31
N PRO A 129 -0.73 -16.95 6.28
CA PRO A 129 0.03 -16.54 5.10
C PRO A 129 -0.61 -15.34 4.39
N SER A 130 0.08 -14.20 4.40
CA SER A 130 -0.38 -12.97 3.76
C SER A 130 0.20 -12.76 2.36
N GLY A 131 1.21 -13.55 1.98
CA GLY A 131 1.93 -13.42 0.72
C GLY A 131 2.90 -12.22 0.66
N ILE A 132 3.11 -11.51 1.79
CA ILE A 132 4.13 -10.46 1.84
C ILE A 132 5.54 -11.07 1.84
N VAL A 133 6.49 -10.37 1.24
CA VAL A 133 7.92 -10.70 1.36
C VAL A 133 8.42 -10.10 2.68
N LEU A 134 8.56 -10.95 3.72
CA LEU A 134 9.05 -10.57 5.03
C LEU A 134 10.53 -10.93 5.17
N ILE A 135 11.35 -9.98 5.59
CA ILE A 135 12.80 -10.09 5.74
C ILE A 135 13.19 -9.70 7.15
N ASP A 136 14.20 -10.39 7.70
CA ASP A 136 14.84 -9.98 8.94
C ASP A 136 15.59 -8.67 8.73
N GLY A 137 15.22 -7.66 9.48
CA GLY A 137 15.78 -6.31 9.44
C GLY A 137 16.20 -5.82 10.82
N GLU A 138 16.33 -6.72 11.82
CA GLU A 138 16.69 -6.34 13.21
C GLU A 138 18.12 -5.78 13.32
N ASP A 139 18.96 -5.95 12.29
CA ASP A 139 20.23 -5.23 12.15
C ASP A 139 20.06 -3.74 11.82
N GLN A 140 18.85 -3.33 11.44
CA GLN A 140 18.45 -1.95 11.14
C GLN A 140 19.35 -1.23 10.13
N THR A 141 19.85 -1.94 9.12
CA THR A 141 20.80 -1.37 8.14
C THR A 141 20.18 -1.08 6.77
N ARG A 142 19.01 -1.67 6.46
CA ARG A 142 18.40 -1.54 5.12
C ARG A 142 18.14 -0.10 4.70
N HIS A 143 17.76 0.78 5.64
CA HIS A 143 17.49 2.19 5.38
C HIS A 143 18.73 3.00 4.95
N LEU A 144 19.95 2.49 5.20
CA LEU A 144 21.20 3.13 4.74
C LEU A 144 21.34 3.12 3.20
N GLN A 145 20.56 2.30 2.50
CA GLN A 145 20.53 2.26 1.03
C GLN A 145 19.48 3.25 0.48
N ASP A 146 18.27 3.19 1.00
CA ASP A 146 17.18 4.13 0.71
C ASP A 146 16.11 4.06 1.81
N MET A 147 15.32 5.13 1.96
CA MET A 147 14.29 5.22 2.97
C MET A 147 13.04 4.41 2.59
N PRO A 148 12.28 3.88 3.57
CA PRO A 148 11.07 3.09 3.31
C PRO A 148 9.90 3.97 2.84
N TYR A 149 8.95 3.36 2.12
CA TYR A 149 7.72 4.02 1.69
C TYR A 149 6.69 4.17 2.81
N SER A 150 6.64 3.20 3.72
CA SER A 150 5.68 3.14 4.81
C SER A 150 6.20 2.22 5.91
N ALA A 151 5.50 2.20 7.03
CA ALA A 151 5.69 1.19 8.06
C ALA A 151 4.37 0.44 8.31
N PHE A 152 4.49 -0.73 8.91
CA PHE A 152 3.38 -1.47 9.48
C PHE A 152 3.73 -1.78 10.93
N GLY A 153 2.81 -1.41 11.83
CA GLY A 153 2.94 -1.66 13.25
C GLY A 153 1.86 -2.57 13.78
N ARG A 154 2.21 -3.26 14.86
CA ARG A 154 1.23 -3.94 15.69
C ARG A 154 1.25 -3.38 17.09
N LEU A 155 0.25 -2.54 17.40
CA LEU A 155 0.10 -1.87 18.68
C LEU A 155 -1.37 -1.53 18.91
N PRO A 156 -1.84 -1.45 20.18
CA PRO A 156 -3.21 -0.99 20.46
C PRO A 156 -3.36 0.49 20.14
N GLN A 157 -4.60 0.93 19.83
CA GLN A 157 -4.91 2.34 19.51
C GLN A 157 -4.36 3.32 20.57
N GLN A 158 -4.47 2.98 21.86
CA GLN A 158 -3.93 3.82 22.94
C GLN A 158 -2.40 4.04 22.85
N ALA A 159 -1.65 3.09 22.27
CA ALA A 159 -0.23 3.28 22.05
C ALA A 159 0.02 4.22 20.87
N ALA A 160 -0.77 4.14 19.80
CA ALA A 160 -0.72 5.11 18.71
C ALA A 160 -1.07 6.52 19.21
N ASP A 161 -2.06 6.66 20.09
CA ASP A 161 -2.39 7.95 20.71
C ASP A 161 -1.21 8.52 21.53
N ARG A 162 -0.49 7.65 22.28
CA ARG A 162 0.75 8.06 22.98
C ARG A 162 1.86 8.48 22.01
N PHE A 163 2.02 7.75 20.90
CA PHE A 163 2.94 8.17 19.85
C PHE A 163 2.58 9.56 19.34
N GLN A 164 1.31 9.79 19.02
CA GLN A 164 0.84 11.11 18.54
C GLN A 164 1.05 12.23 19.57
N GLN A 165 0.89 11.96 20.86
CA GLN A 165 1.18 12.97 21.90
C GLN A 165 2.67 13.36 21.95
N LYS A 166 3.60 12.42 21.71
CA LYS A 166 5.04 12.65 21.75
C LYS A 166 5.59 13.16 20.40
N TYR A 167 5.13 12.59 19.30
CA TYR A 167 5.68 12.77 17.96
C TYR A 167 4.68 13.29 16.92
N GLY A 168 3.52 13.79 17.34
CA GLY A 168 2.46 14.25 16.42
C GLY A 168 2.87 15.37 15.46
N TYR A 169 3.94 16.11 15.80
CA TYR A 169 4.52 17.13 14.91
C TYR A 169 5.11 16.54 13.62
N LEU A 170 5.40 15.22 13.57
CA LEU A 170 5.85 14.52 12.37
C LEU A 170 4.71 14.30 11.37
N GLY A 171 3.45 14.36 11.81
CA GLY A 171 2.28 14.21 10.93
C GLY A 171 2.03 12.78 10.43
N LEU A 172 2.72 11.77 10.97
CA LEU A 172 2.48 10.36 10.62
C LEU A 172 1.04 9.95 10.88
N ARG A 173 0.45 9.16 9.97
CA ARG A 173 -0.93 8.67 10.08
C ARG A 173 -0.93 7.16 10.35
N PHE A 174 -1.65 6.75 11.38
CA PHE A 174 -1.87 5.35 11.74
C PHE A 174 -3.24 4.93 11.20
N LEU A 175 -3.25 4.02 10.24
CA LEU A 175 -4.42 3.51 9.54
C LEU A 175 -4.70 2.09 10.02
N PHE A 176 -5.59 1.94 11.00
CA PHE A 176 -5.90 0.66 11.61
C PHE A 176 -6.80 -0.20 10.72
N HIS A 177 -6.43 -1.48 10.55
CA HIS A 177 -7.22 -2.49 9.87
C HIS A 177 -8.05 -3.34 10.86
N ASN A 178 -7.61 -3.39 12.11
CA ASN A 178 -8.26 -4.07 13.23
C ASN A 178 -7.80 -3.44 14.56
N ALA A 179 -8.02 -4.10 15.69
CA ALA A 179 -7.70 -3.56 17.01
C ALA A 179 -6.19 -3.26 17.23
N THR A 180 -5.31 -3.87 16.46
CA THR A 180 -3.85 -3.75 16.68
C THR A 180 -3.02 -3.55 15.42
N ASP A 181 -3.46 -4.03 14.28
CA ASP A 181 -2.66 -3.96 13.04
C ASP A 181 -2.93 -2.64 12.31
N CYS A 182 -1.90 -1.88 12.00
CA CYS A 182 -2.03 -0.62 11.28
C CYS A 182 -0.90 -0.38 10.27
N ASP A 183 -1.26 0.23 9.14
CA ASP A 183 -0.29 0.89 8.27
C ASP A 183 0.05 2.27 8.85
N ILE A 184 1.32 2.67 8.70
CA ILE A 184 1.82 3.97 9.15
C ILE A 184 2.39 4.69 7.95
N MET A 185 1.76 5.82 7.60
CA MET A 185 2.03 6.56 6.38
C MET A 185 2.58 7.96 6.66
N PRO A 186 3.45 8.49 5.79
CA PRO A 186 3.81 9.90 5.83
C PRO A 186 2.58 10.81 5.67
N ALA A 187 2.69 12.04 6.14
CA ALA A 187 1.63 13.04 5.98
C ALA A 187 1.25 13.23 4.50
N GLY A 188 -0.05 13.26 4.22
CA GLY A 188 -0.57 13.54 2.87
C GLY A 188 -0.42 12.40 1.85
N VAL A 189 0.18 11.28 2.21
CA VAL A 189 0.36 10.12 1.32
C VAL A 189 -0.76 9.10 1.55
N ASP A 190 -1.51 8.80 0.49
CA ASP A 190 -2.49 7.72 0.43
C ASP A 190 -2.74 7.30 -1.03
N LYS A 191 -3.57 6.28 -1.25
CA LYS A 191 -3.92 5.82 -2.60
C LYS A 191 -4.53 6.94 -3.46
N GLY A 192 -5.21 7.91 -2.85
CA GLY A 192 -5.85 9.03 -3.55
C GLY A 192 -4.84 10.07 -4.02
N SER A 193 -3.90 10.49 -3.18
CA SER A 193 -2.83 11.42 -3.56
C SER A 193 -1.95 10.82 -4.66
N ALA A 194 -1.60 9.53 -4.55
CA ALA A 194 -0.84 8.81 -5.57
C ALA A 194 -1.62 8.67 -6.90
N LEU A 195 -2.94 8.43 -6.83
CA LEU A 195 -3.80 8.42 -8.02
C LEU A 195 -3.82 9.78 -8.70
N ALA A 196 -4.01 10.87 -7.94
CA ALA A 196 -4.01 12.22 -8.48
C ALA A 196 -2.70 12.55 -9.19
N GLU A 197 -1.56 12.19 -8.59
CA GLU A 197 -0.23 12.38 -9.17
C GLU A 197 -0.04 11.58 -10.46
N LEU A 198 -0.42 10.30 -10.48
CA LEU A 198 -0.36 9.45 -11.68
C LEU A 198 -1.23 10.00 -12.82
N LEU A 199 -2.45 10.43 -12.51
CA LEU A 199 -3.36 11.01 -13.49
C LEU A 199 -2.81 12.33 -14.04
N ALA A 200 -2.22 13.18 -13.20
CA ALA A 200 -1.54 14.40 -13.62
C ALA A 200 -0.33 14.10 -14.54
N HIS A 201 0.48 13.10 -14.18
CA HIS A 201 1.58 12.62 -15.03
C HIS A 201 1.10 12.15 -16.41
N TRP A 202 -0.06 11.51 -16.48
CA TRP A 202 -0.69 11.10 -17.74
C TRP A 202 -1.50 12.20 -18.43
N GLN A 203 -1.64 13.37 -17.83
CA GLN A 203 -2.47 14.49 -18.33
C GLN A 203 -3.95 14.07 -18.50
N ILE A 204 -4.43 13.20 -17.62
CA ILE A 204 -5.82 12.72 -17.58
C ILE A 204 -6.55 13.41 -16.41
N PRO A 205 -7.70 14.06 -16.65
CA PRO A 205 -8.45 14.65 -15.56
C PRO A 205 -9.03 13.57 -14.63
N THR A 206 -9.08 13.84 -13.33
CA THR A 206 -9.63 12.91 -12.33
C THR A 206 -11.08 12.51 -12.63
N ALA A 207 -11.86 13.41 -13.23
CA ALA A 207 -13.23 13.14 -13.69
C ALA A 207 -13.33 12.01 -14.75
N ALA A 208 -12.25 11.66 -15.42
CA ALA A 208 -12.20 10.56 -16.39
C ALA A 208 -11.70 9.23 -15.75
N CYS A 209 -11.60 9.16 -14.43
CA CYS A 209 -11.19 7.96 -13.69
C CYS A 209 -12.39 7.34 -12.95
N VAL A 210 -12.46 6.01 -12.99
CA VAL A 210 -13.28 5.18 -12.08
C VAL A 210 -12.34 4.54 -11.07
N ALA A 211 -12.69 4.57 -9.79
CA ALA A 211 -11.98 3.87 -8.74
C ALA A 211 -12.90 2.87 -8.03
N VAL A 212 -12.39 1.68 -7.73
CA VAL A 212 -13.12 0.61 -7.04
C VAL A 212 -12.29 0.13 -5.84
N GLY A 213 -12.90 0.10 -4.66
CA GLY A 213 -12.26 -0.30 -3.41
C GLY A 213 -13.29 -0.65 -2.35
N ASP A 214 -12.88 -1.37 -1.30
CA ASP A 214 -13.80 -1.92 -0.28
C ASP A 214 -13.48 -1.49 1.15
N SER A 215 -12.35 -0.79 1.38
CA SER A 215 -11.88 -0.49 2.73
C SER A 215 -11.54 0.99 2.94
N ASP A 216 -11.33 1.38 4.21
CA ASP A 216 -11.07 2.76 4.60
C ASP A 216 -9.81 3.35 3.94
N ASN A 217 -8.81 2.51 3.64
CA ASN A 217 -7.59 2.95 2.95
C ASN A 217 -7.83 3.30 1.47
N ASP A 218 -9.00 2.93 0.90
CA ASP A 218 -9.41 3.28 -0.45
C ASP A 218 -10.16 4.61 -0.51
N ALA A 219 -10.65 5.09 0.62
CA ALA A 219 -11.52 6.27 0.68
C ALA A 219 -10.91 7.50 -0.02
N GLY A 220 -9.58 7.71 0.10
CA GLY A 220 -8.85 8.76 -0.62
C GLY A 220 -8.97 8.59 -2.13
N MET A 221 -8.73 7.38 -2.63
CA MET A 221 -8.80 7.03 -4.06
C MET A 221 -10.23 7.16 -4.61
N LEU A 222 -11.22 6.67 -3.88
CA LEU A 222 -12.63 6.76 -4.28
C LEU A 222 -13.10 8.23 -4.38
N ARG A 223 -12.65 9.10 -3.46
CA ARG A 223 -12.97 10.55 -3.52
C ARG A 223 -12.23 11.30 -4.61
N THR A 224 -11.04 10.86 -4.99
CA THR A 224 -10.22 11.49 -6.04
C THR A 224 -10.77 11.22 -7.43
N ALA A 225 -11.31 10.04 -7.67
CA ALA A 225 -11.86 9.63 -8.97
C ALA A 225 -13.16 10.36 -9.31
N GLY A 226 -13.46 10.48 -10.60
CA GLY A 226 -14.74 11.00 -11.08
C GLY A 226 -15.93 10.10 -10.74
N LEU A 227 -15.68 8.80 -10.54
CA LEU A 227 -16.64 7.82 -10.03
C LEU A 227 -15.92 6.88 -9.06
N GLY A 228 -16.27 6.96 -7.77
CA GLY A 228 -15.87 5.98 -6.76
C GLY A 228 -16.95 4.92 -6.59
N VAL A 229 -16.55 3.65 -6.51
CA VAL A 229 -17.41 2.48 -6.31
C VAL A 229 -16.90 1.68 -5.12
N CYS A 230 -17.77 1.42 -4.15
CA CYS A 230 -17.48 0.66 -2.94
C CYS A 230 -18.45 -0.53 -2.82
#